data_2212cab3aa3e3811c7b71e951bf62ea4
#
_entry.id   2212cab3aa3e3811c7b71e951bf62ea4
#
_cell.length_a   1.000
_cell.length_b   1.000
_cell.length_c   1.000
_cell.angle_alpha   90.00
_cell.angle_beta   90.00
_cell.angle_gamma   90.00
#
_symmetry.space_group_name_H-M   'P 1'
#
loop_
_entity.id
_entity.type
_entity.pdbx_description
1 polymer ?
#
loop_
_entity_poly.entity_id
_entity_poly.type
_entity_poly.pdbx_seq_one_letter_code
_entity_poly.pdbx_strand_id
1 'polypeptide(L)'
;LRTLCEKQLPALAKRLDAEKGDYIDLAVALVEAAAEHKGVDPWQIVTADALLELAGGGAALAAAFAEPAARKLARQGGTARPAPALLGRKRPAQGCRRPDGGEGLNVCLMNDSFPPVVDGVANAVVNYAKILTETEGLCAVATPEYPGVVDDYPFPVVRYPSIDTTKMTGYRAGNPFAPAAVAELAAMDFDIIHTHCPIVSTLLARSLREAIDKPVVFTYHTKFDIDIAKAVRGKTLQDAAVKLLVSNISACDEVWVVSRGAGENLRSLGYAGDYIVMPNGVDLPRGKASPETVDALSRKWALPADKPVYLFIGRIMWYKGLRIILDGLKKVRDAGGDFCMVFVGDGQDRPAVEEYAAQLGLTDLCRFTGTERDRDTIRAWYTRADLLLFPSTFDTNGLVVREAAACSLGSVLIEGSCAAEGITDGDTGILIPENGDGLAAALLREGADRAYFARIGETASEKIYLSWEDSVKNARAQYRSVIERWNTGELPRRRVLPGAPEWTGDVAELINRARTGWDKAREALDRYL
;
A
#
# COMPACT_ATOMS: atom_id res chain seq x y z
N LEU A 1 14.79 17.63 -28.61
CA LEU A 1 14.02 16.38 -28.44
C LEU A 1 13.68 15.77 -29.78
N ARG A 2 13.05 16.51 -30.72
CA ARG A 2 12.69 16.00 -32.07
C ARG A 2 13.91 15.46 -32.81
N THR A 3 15.02 16.20 -32.85
CA THR A 3 16.28 15.80 -33.52
C THR A 3 16.98 14.66 -32.76
N LEU A 4 16.83 14.60 -31.42
CA LEU A 4 17.34 13.50 -30.60
C LEU A 4 16.51 12.23 -30.80
N CYS A 5 15.18 12.34 -30.80
CA CYS A 5 14.28 11.24 -31.11
C CYS A 5 14.49 10.71 -32.55
N GLU A 6 14.63 11.59 -33.53
CA GLU A 6 14.88 11.21 -34.93
C GLU A 6 16.22 10.50 -35.13
N LYS A 7 17.26 10.81 -34.33
CA LYS A 7 18.57 10.13 -34.36
C LYS A 7 18.62 8.84 -33.52
N GLN A 8 17.93 8.81 -32.38
CA GLN A 8 18.01 7.71 -31.41
C GLN A 8 16.84 6.72 -31.54
N LEU A 9 15.71 7.12 -32.16
CA LEU A 9 14.53 6.27 -32.34
C LEU A 9 14.85 4.90 -33.03
N PRO A 10 15.69 4.82 -34.06
CA PRO A 10 16.01 3.55 -34.68
C PRO A 10 16.80 2.60 -33.77
N ALA A 11 17.72 3.14 -32.96
CA ALA A 11 18.49 2.36 -32.00
C ALA A 11 17.61 1.94 -30.79
N LEU A 12 16.72 2.83 -30.36
CA LEU A 12 15.75 2.58 -29.28
C LEU A 12 14.68 1.56 -29.71
N ALA A 13 14.13 1.69 -30.92
CA ALA A 13 13.18 0.75 -31.49
C ALA A 13 13.80 -0.64 -31.67
N LYS A 14 15.04 -0.71 -32.11
CA LYS A 14 15.78 -1.97 -32.24
C LYS A 14 16.05 -2.65 -30.89
N ARG A 15 16.27 -1.86 -29.84
CA ARG A 15 16.47 -2.37 -28.48
C ARG A 15 15.14 -2.81 -27.85
N LEU A 16 14.06 -2.12 -28.13
CA LEU A 16 12.69 -2.48 -27.68
C LEU A 16 12.19 -3.76 -28.35
N ASP A 17 12.45 -3.95 -29.66
CA ASP A 17 12.12 -5.19 -30.39
C ASP A 17 12.93 -6.40 -29.88
N ALA A 18 14.16 -6.19 -29.47
CA ALA A 18 15.02 -7.27 -28.98
C ALA A 18 14.65 -7.76 -27.57
N GLU A 19 14.07 -6.92 -26.73
CA GLU A 19 13.82 -7.20 -25.30
C GLU A 19 12.34 -7.30 -24.90
N LYS A 20 11.41 -7.33 -25.85
CA LYS A 20 9.95 -7.47 -25.60
C LYS A 20 9.44 -6.68 -24.36
N GLY A 21 9.46 -5.36 -24.48
CA GLY A 21 8.39 -4.60 -23.82
C GLY A 21 8.59 -4.20 -22.38
N ASP A 22 9.75 -3.69 -22.00
CA ASP A 22 9.89 -3.04 -20.69
C ASP A 22 9.83 -1.51 -20.86
N TYR A 23 8.67 -0.90 -20.58
CA TYR A 23 8.48 0.57 -20.60
C TYR A 23 9.42 1.31 -19.63
N ILE A 24 9.95 0.62 -18.64
CA ILE A 24 10.98 1.13 -17.70
C ILE A 24 12.28 1.39 -18.47
N ASP A 25 12.67 0.49 -19.36
CA ASP A 25 13.87 0.68 -20.19
C ASP A 25 13.75 1.88 -21.14
N LEU A 26 12.52 2.19 -21.60
CA LEU A 26 12.25 3.40 -22.37
C LEU A 26 12.42 4.67 -21.53
N ALA A 27 11.88 4.68 -20.31
CA ALA A 27 12.01 5.81 -19.40
C ALA A 27 13.47 6.05 -19.01
N VAL A 28 14.23 4.97 -18.78
CA VAL A 28 15.66 5.03 -18.49
C VAL A 28 16.45 5.57 -19.68
N ALA A 29 16.19 5.05 -20.88
CA ALA A 29 16.87 5.53 -22.08
C ALA A 29 16.55 7.01 -22.36
N LEU A 30 15.34 7.48 -22.05
CA LEU A 30 14.98 8.91 -22.14
C LEU A 30 15.72 9.77 -21.10
N VAL A 31 15.88 9.27 -19.86
CA VAL A 31 16.64 9.96 -18.80
C VAL A 31 18.12 9.99 -19.13
N GLU A 32 18.69 8.89 -19.58
CA GLU A 32 20.11 8.82 -19.99
C GLU A 32 20.40 9.74 -21.20
N ALA A 33 19.53 9.74 -22.21
CA ALA A 33 19.67 10.62 -23.36
C ALA A 33 19.53 12.10 -23.00
N ALA A 34 18.65 12.45 -22.06
CA ALA A 34 18.50 13.80 -21.57
C ALA A 34 19.70 14.24 -20.73
N ALA A 35 20.28 13.33 -19.94
CA ALA A 35 21.48 13.57 -19.14
C ALA A 35 22.72 13.80 -20.03
N GLU A 36 22.90 12.96 -21.03
CA GLU A 36 24.00 13.08 -22.02
C GLU A 36 23.93 14.42 -22.78
N HIS A 37 22.72 14.81 -23.19
CA HIS A 37 22.51 16.09 -23.87
C HIS A 37 22.83 17.31 -23.00
N LYS A 38 22.57 17.24 -21.68
CA LYS A 38 22.85 18.32 -20.73
C LYS A 38 24.26 18.27 -20.13
N GLY A 39 25.01 17.18 -20.35
CA GLY A 39 26.34 16.96 -19.75
C GLY A 39 26.28 16.82 -18.22
N VAL A 40 25.19 16.29 -17.68
CA VAL A 40 24.95 16.07 -16.25
C VAL A 40 24.81 14.58 -15.94
N ASP A 41 25.04 14.19 -14.70
CA ASP A 41 24.82 12.82 -14.25
C ASP A 41 23.32 12.46 -14.35
N PRO A 42 22.92 11.32 -14.96
CA PRO A 42 21.54 10.84 -15.04
C PRO A 42 20.78 10.92 -13.71
N TRP A 43 21.49 10.78 -12.59
CA TRP A 43 20.95 10.87 -11.23
C TRP A 43 20.46 12.26 -10.83
N GLN A 44 21.00 13.31 -11.39
CA GLN A 44 20.55 14.69 -11.15
C GLN A 44 19.20 14.96 -11.83
N ILE A 45 18.86 14.17 -12.84
CA ILE A 45 17.59 14.28 -13.58
C ILE A 45 16.49 13.43 -12.93
N VAL A 46 16.84 12.40 -12.16
CA VAL A 46 15.88 11.46 -11.56
C VAL A 46 15.31 11.95 -10.22
N THR A 47 15.82 13.05 -9.64
CA THR A 47 15.15 13.67 -8.49
C THR A 47 13.83 14.29 -8.93
N ALA A 48 12.79 14.22 -8.08
CA ALA A 48 11.49 14.85 -8.38
C ALA A 48 11.63 16.33 -8.71
N ASP A 49 12.58 17.03 -8.05
CA ASP A 49 12.87 18.44 -8.29
C ASP A 49 13.55 18.67 -9.64
N ALA A 50 14.45 17.77 -10.06
CA ALA A 50 15.10 17.86 -11.36
C ALA A 50 14.16 17.43 -12.51
N LEU A 51 13.23 16.51 -12.29
CA LEU A 51 12.15 16.21 -13.24
C LEU A 51 11.22 17.42 -13.40
N LEU A 52 10.94 18.13 -12.30
CA LEU A 52 10.16 19.37 -12.30
C LEU A 52 10.95 20.52 -12.97
N GLU A 53 12.25 20.60 -12.77
CA GLU A 53 13.13 21.58 -13.40
C GLU A 53 13.33 21.32 -14.90
N LEU A 54 13.45 20.06 -15.32
CA LEU A 54 13.45 19.63 -16.72
C LEU A 54 12.14 19.99 -17.41
N ALA A 55 11.04 19.81 -16.73
CA ALA A 55 9.73 20.22 -17.22
C ALA A 55 9.61 21.75 -17.28
N GLY A 56 10.15 22.54 -16.31
CA GLY A 56 10.20 24.02 -16.35
C GLY A 56 11.12 24.57 -17.45
N GLY A 57 12.25 23.91 -17.72
CA GLY A 57 13.10 24.18 -18.88
C GLY A 57 12.46 23.76 -20.20
N GLY A 58 11.43 22.90 -20.14
CA GLY A 58 10.60 22.48 -21.26
C GLY A 58 9.52 23.48 -21.69
N ALA A 59 9.35 24.62 -21.00
CA ALA A 59 8.35 25.63 -21.41
C ALA A 59 8.62 26.14 -22.83
N ALA A 60 9.88 26.31 -23.20
CA ALA A 60 10.27 26.63 -24.58
C ALA A 60 10.04 25.46 -25.54
N LEU A 61 10.16 24.22 -25.05
CA LEU A 61 9.87 23.01 -25.80
C LEU A 61 8.36 22.78 -25.95
N ALA A 62 7.58 22.97 -24.90
CA ALA A 62 6.12 22.92 -24.92
C ALA A 62 5.52 23.98 -25.85
N ALA A 63 6.04 25.21 -25.85
CA ALA A 63 5.65 26.27 -26.77
C ALA A 63 5.94 25.90 -28.24
N ALA A 64 7.08 25.27 -28.50
CA ALA A 64 7.45 24.82 -29.86
C ALA A 64 6.55 23.69 -30.39
N PHE A 65 5.91 22.90 -29.51
CA PHE A 65 4.99 21.83 -29.87
C PHE A 65 3.51 22.26 -29.84
N ALA A 66 3.13 23.25 -29.01
CA ALA A 66 1.77 23.74 -28.91
C ALA A 66 1.30 24.46 -30.19
N GLU A 67 2.16 25.20 -30.86
CA GLU A 67 1.84 25.97 -32.04
C GLU A 67 1.43 25.11 -33.26
N PRO A 68 2.12 24.01 -33.59
CA PRO A 68 1.68 23.09 -34.66
C PRO A 68 0.40 22.32 -34.32
N ALA A 69 0.19 21.96 -33.05
CA ALA A 69 -1.00 21.26 -32.61
C ALA A 69 -2.24 22.15 -32.65
N ALA A 70 -2.12 23.40 -32.21
CA ALA A 70 -3.19 24.42 -32.27
C ALA A 70 -3.59 24.74 -33.71
N ARG A 71 -2.63 24.84 -34.63
CA ARG A 71 -2.87 25.05 -36.07
C ARG A 71 -3.58 23.85 -36.71
N LYS A 72 -3.28 22.63 -36.25
CA LYS A 72 -3.91 21.41 -36.75
C LYS A 72 -5.36 21.27 -36.26
N LEU A 73 -5.64 21.62 -35.01
CA LEU A 73 -7.03 21.69 -34.46
C LEU A 73 -7.89 22.75 -35.17
N ALA A 74 -7.32 23.93 -35.39
CA ALA A 74 -8.03 25.01 -36.11
C ALA A 74 -8.39 24.64 -37.57
N ARG A 75 -7.52 23.84 -38.22
CA ARG A 75 -7.77 23.33 -39.59
C ARG A 75 -8.78 22.19 -39.66
N GLN A 76 -9.04 21.48 -38.56
CA GLN A 76 -9.97 20.35 -38.52
C GLN A 76 -11.42 20.73 -38.14
N GLY A 77 -11.72 22.03 -37.94
CA GLY A 77 -13.10 22.55 -37.72
C GLY A 77 -13.78 21.93 -36.49
N GLY A 78 -13.03 21.38 -35.57
CA GLY A 78 -13.57 20.74 -34.39
C GLY A 78 -14.00 21.78 -33.38
N THR A 79 -15.32 22.06 -33.32
CA THR A 79 -15.92 22.66 -32.14
C THR A 79 -15.58 21.77 -30.95
N ALA A 80 -14.95 22.35 -29.93
CA ALA A 80 -14.75 21.69 -28.66
C ALA A 80 -16.11 21.12 -28.22
N ARG A 81 -16.20 19.79 -28.12
CA ARG A 81 -17.35 19.19 -27.45
C ARG A 81 -17.32 19.74 -26.03
N PRO A 82 -18.42 20.35 -25.57
CA PRO A 82 -18.53 20.70 -24.17
C PRO A 82 -18.31 19.41 -23.37
N ALA A 83 -17.48 19.50 -22.32
CA ALA A 83 -17.35 18.43 -21.37
C ALA A 83 -18.75 17.91 -21.01
N PRO A 84 -18.96 16.58 -20.93
CA PRO A 84 -20.26 16.07 -20.58
C PRO A 84 -20.69 16.77 -19.29
N ALA A 85 -21.80 17.49 -19.36
CA ALA A 85 -22.37 18.14 -18.20
C ALA A 85 -22.52 17.09 -17.12
N LEU A 86 -21.91 17.34 -15.97
CA LEU A 86 -22.02 16.52 -14.76
C LEU A 86 -23.50 16.55 -14.33
N LEU A 87 -24.28 15.68 -14.95
CA LEU A 87 -25.68 15.47 -14.63
C LEU A 87 -25.76 14.84 -13.25
N GLY A 88 -26.14 15.64 -12.27
CA GLY A 88 -26.80 15.14 -11.07
C GLY A 88 -25.96 14.75 -9.88
N ARG A 89 -24.66 15.02 -9.82
CA ARG A 89 -23.94 14.92 -8.54
C ARG A 89 -24.29 16.14 -7.68
N LYS A 90 -25.01 15.91 -6.59
CA LYS A 90 -25.23 16.91 -5.55
C LYS A 90 -23.87 17.45 -5.14
N ARG A 91 -23.64 18.77 -5.28
CA ARG A 91 -22.49 19.44 -4.66
C ARG A 91 -22.48 19.05 -3.19
N PRO A 92 -21.33 18.60 -2.62
CA PRO A 92 -21.23 18.48 -1.18
C PRO A 92 -21.62 19.82 -0.57
N ALA A 93 -22.45 19.79 0.46
CA ALA A 93 -22.87 21.01 1.14
C ALA A 93 -21.64 21.73 1.66
N GLN A 94 -21.53 23.04 1.39
CA GLN A 94 -20.51 23.89 1.98
C GLN A 94 -20.52 23.72 3.51
N GLY A 95 -19.38 23.36 4.07
CA GLY A 95 -19.19 23.24 5.52
C GLY A 95 -19.93 22.04 6.12
N CYS A 96 -19.36 20.83 6.00
CA CYS A 96 -19.82 19.69 6.78
C CYS A 96 -19.62 19.99 8.27
N ARG A 97 -20.75 20.19 8.99
CA ARG A 97 -20.73 20.18 10.46
C ARG A 97 -20.74 18.73 10.92
N ARG A 98 -19.96 18.43 11.96
CA ARG A 98 -20.05 17.14 12.65
C ARG A 98 -21.48 16.84 13.11
N PRO A 99 -21.83 15.56 13.25
CA PRO A 99 -23.10 15.17 13.86
C PRO A 99 -23.32 15.76 15.26
N ASP A 100 -22.23 16.08 15.98
CA ASP A 100 -22.23 16.70 17.31
C ASP A 100 -22.20 18.25 17.30
N GLY A 101 -22.24 18.87 16.10
CA GLY A 101 -22.22 20.32 15.94
C GLY A 101 -20.84 20.99 15.97
N GLY A 102 -19.74 20.22 16.08
CA GLY A 102 -18.36 20.71 16.02
C GLY A 102 -17.90 20.97 14.58
N GLU A 103 -16.75 21.66 14.42
CA GLU A 103 -16.08 21.81 13.13
C GLU A 103 -15.49 20.47 12.70
N GLY A 104 -15.99 19.90 11.59
CA GLY A 104 -15.49 18.71 10.97
C GLY A 104 -14.19 18.98 10.21
N LEU A 105 -13.43 17.90 9.90
CA LEU A 105 -12.28 17.94 9.01
C LEU A 105 -12.66 17.43 7.64
N ASN A 106 -12.26 18.16 6.61
CA ASN A 106 -12.34 17.70 5.22
C ASN A 106 -11.00 17.05 4.82
N VAL A 107 -11.02 15.76 4.59
CA VAL A 107 -9.79 14.96 4.36
C VAL A 107 -9.78 14.39 2.95
N CYS A 108 -8.68 14.60 2.21
CA CYS A 108 -8.42 13.94 0.94
C CYS A 108 -7.46 12.76 1.18
N LEU A 109 -7.92 11.53 1.01
CA LEU A 109 -7.09 10.33 1.03
C LEU A 109 -6.65 9.98 -0.39
N MET A 110 -5.37 9.62 -0.57
CA MET A 110 -4.82 9.25 -1.87
C MET A 110 -4.07 7.93 -1.80
N ASN A 111 -4.37 7.00 -2.71
CA ASN A 111 -3.67 5.73 -2.79
C ASN A 111 -3.65 5.18 -4.22
N ASP A 112 -2.56 4.50 -4.59
CA ASP A 112 -2.42 3.89 -5.92
C ASP A 112 -3.19 2.57 -6.01
N SER A 113 -3.42 1.86 -4.90
CA SER A 113 -4.29 0.68 -4.84
C SER A 113 -5.61 1.00 -4.13
N PHE A 114 -6.72 0.64 -4.76
CA PHE A 114 -8.07 0.78 -4.20
C PHE A 114 -8.98 -0.26 -4.87
N PRO A 115 -10.08 -0.68 -4.26
CA PRO A 115 -10.95 -1.65 -4.92
C PRO A 115 -11.25 -1.30 -6.38
N PRO A 116 -11.14 -2.31 -7.30
CA PRO A 116 -11.24 -3.75 -7.10
C PRO A 116 -9.96 -4.44 -6.61
N VAL A 117 -8.84 -3.75 -6.47
CA VAL A 117 -7.62 -4.30 -5.88
C VAL A 117 -7.82 -4.43 -4.36
N VAL A 118 -7.53 -5.60 -3.82
CA VAL A 118 -7.66 -5.89 -2.39
C VAL A 118 -6.28 -6.17 -1.82
N ASP A 119 -5.77 -5.23 -1.04
CA ASP A 119 -4.54 -5.35 -0.27
C ASP A 119 -4.66 -4.62 1.08
N GLY A 120 -3.64 -4.73 1.93
CA GLY A 120 -3.67 -4.14 3.26
C GLY A 120 -3.75 -2.61 3.26
N VAL A 121 -3.18 -1.95 2.23
CA VAL A 121 -3.19 -0.48 2.11
C VAL A 121 -4.55 0.00 1.60
N ALA A 122 -5.10 -0.67 0.58
CA ALA A 122 -6.45 -0.39 0.09
C ALA A 122 -7.50 -0.53 1.22
N ASN A 123 -7.40 -1.58 2.04
CA ASN A 123 -8.27 -1.77 3.21
C ASN A 123 -8.10 -0.64 4.23
N ALA A 124 -6.87 -0.20 4.50
CA ALA A 124 -6.62 0.92 5.40
C ALA A 124 -7.32 2.19 4.90
N VAL A 125 -7.16 2.54 3.63
CA VAL A 125 -7.79 3.73 3.02
C VAL A 125 -9.31 3.65 3.07
N VAL A 126 -9.89 2.49 2.77
CA VAL A 126 -11.36 2.29 2.85
C VAL A 126 -11.87 2.51 4.27
N ASN A 127 -11.18 1.95 5.29
CA ASN A 127 -11.58 2.11 6.69
C ASN A 127 -11.41 3.56 7.17
N TYR A 128 -10.29 4.21 6.83
CA TYR A 128 -10.11 5.64 7.09
C TYR A 128 -11.24 6.47 6.48
N ALA A 129 -11.55 6.25 5.18
CA ALA A 129 -12.57 7.02 4.47
C ALA A 129 -13.97 6.84 5.08
N LYS A 130 -14.36 5.60 5.43
CA LYS A 130 -15.64 5.31 6.08
C LYS A 130 -15.76 6.03 7.42
N ILE A 131 -14.80 5.81 8.31
CA ILE A 131 -14.84 6.35 9.66
C ILE A 131 -14.75 7.88 9.66
N LEU A 132 -13.89 8.47 8.82
CA LEU A 132 -13.81 9.93 8.69
C LEU A 132 -15.12 10.53 8.13
N THR A 133 -15.76 9.89 7.16
CA THR A 133 -17.06 10.33 6.65
C THR A 133 -18.13 10.30 7.70
N GLU A 134 -18.16 9.27 8.53
CA GLU A 134 -19.15 9.13 9.62
C GLU A 134 -18.89 10.10 10.77
N THR A 135 -17.62 10.41 11.07
CA THR A 135 -17.25 11.16 12.27
C THR A 135 -16.86 12.62 12.02
N GLU A 136 -16.37 12.98 10.83
CA GLU A 136 -15.91 14.33 10.51
C GLU A 136 -16.75 15.01 9.41
N GLY A 137 -17.34 14.25 8.50
CA GLY A 137 -18.25 14.75 7.47
C GLY A 137 -17.72 14.50 6.07
N LEU A 138 -16.73 15.24 5.55
CA LEU A 138 -16.21 15.04 4.21
C LEU A 138 -14.88 14.28 4.24
N CYS A 139 -14.90 13.07 3.69
CA CYS A 139 -13.68 12.40 3.26
C CYS A 139 -13.83 11.98 1.80
N ALA A 140 -12.84 12.28 0.96
CA ALA A 140 -12.81 11.79 -0.43
C ALA A 140 -11.57 10.95 -0.67
N VAL A 141 -11.68 9.98 -1.57
CA VAL A 141 -10.56 9.12 -1.99
C VAL A 141 -10.19 9.43 -3.43
N ALA A 142 -8.91 9.72 -3.69
CA ALA A 142 -8.36 9.82 -5.03
C ALA A 142 -7.51 8.57 -5.36
N THR A 143 -7.81 7.92 -6.49
CA THR A 143 -7.19 6.64 -6.88
C THR A 143 -7.16 6.48 -8.40
N PRO A 144 -6.24 5.64 -8.96
CA PRO A 144 -6.22 5.34 -10.39
C PRO A 144 -7.54 4.76 -10.90
N GLU A 145 -7.90 5.10 -12.11
CA GLU A 145 -9.08 4.56 -12.79
C GLU A 145 -8.91 3.08 -13.14
N TYR A 146 -9.96 2.30 -12.90
CA TYR A 146 -10.12 0.93 -13.37
C TYR A 146 -11.33 0.85 -14.31
N PRO A 147 -11.18 0.33 -15.55
CA PRO A 147 -12.29 0.23 -16.50
C PRO A 147 -13.46 -0.58 -15.95
N GLY A 148 -14.67 -0.05 -16.07
CA GLY A 148 -15.91 -0.73 -15.70
C GLY A 148 -16.20 -0.79 -14.20
N VAL A 149 -15.38 -0.17 -13.36
CA VAL A 149 -15.66 -0.08 -11.92
C VAL A 149 -16.68 1.03 -11.64
N VAL A 150 -17.67 0.70 -10.83
CA VAL A 150 -18.65 1.64 -10.27
C VAL A 150 -18.41 1.69 -8.77
N ASP A 151 -18.18 2.88 -8.25
CA ASP A 151 -17.96 3.10 -6.83
C ASP A 151 -19.29 3.28 -6.11
N ASP A 152 -19.55 2.43 -5.10
CA ASP A 152 -20.71 2.49 -4.21
C ASP A 152 -20.24 2.64 -2.76
N TYR A 153 -19.72 3.83 -2.44
CA TYR A 153 -19.21 4.18 -1.12
C TYR A 153 -19.97 5.39 -0.56
N PRO A 154 -20.07 5.52 0.77
CA PRO A 154 -20.68 6.67 1.43
C PRO A 154 -19.86 7.97 1.27
N PHE A 155 -18.69 7.90 0.64
CA PHE A 155 -17.78 9.00 0.36
C PHE A 155 -17.47 9.11 -1.14
N PRO A 156 -17.09 10.31 -1.63
CA PRO A 156 -16.66 10.50 -3.01
C PRO A 156 -15.38 9.72 -3.34
N VAL A 157 -15.35 9.10 -4.53
CA VAL A 157 -14.14 8.50 -5.10
C VAL A 157 -13.82 9.20 -6.43
N VAL A 158 -12.68 9.88 -6.48
CA VAL A 158 -12.17 10.54 -7.68
C VAL A 158 -11.18 9.62 -8.36
N ARG A 159 -11.56 9.06 -9.50
CA ARG A 159 -10.68 8.18 -10.28
C ARG A 159 -10.00 8.98 -11.38
N TYR A 160 -8.66 9.05 -11.29
CA TYR A 160 -7.85 9.75 -12.28
C TYR A 160 -7.30 8.79 -13.35
N PRO A 161 -6.99 9.29 -14.57
CA PRO A 161 -6.53 8.47 -15.67
C PRO A 161 -5.37 7.57 -15.32
N SER A 162 -5.37 6.33 -15.82
CA SER A 162 -4.37 5.32 -15.49
C SER A 162 -3.97 4.50 -16.70
N ILE A 163 -2.78 3.88 -16.63
CA ILE A 163 -2.29 2.91 -17.60
C ILE A 163 -2.28 1.51 -16.98
N ASP A 164 -2.44 0.48 -17.80
CA ASP A 164 -2.41 -0.89 -17.33
C ASP A 164 -0.98 -1.36 -17.09
N THR A 165 -0.62 -1.51 -15.83
CA THR A 165 0.64 -2.07 -15.35
C THR A 165 0.42 -3.33 -14.50
N THR A 166 -0.81 -3.87 -14.50
CA THR A 166 -1.22 -4.97 -13.62
C THR A 166 -0.35 -6.22 -13.74
N LYS A 167 0.19 -6.49 -14.93
CA LYS A 167 1.12 -7.62 -15.16
C LYS A 167 2.48 -7.43 -14.47
N MET A 168 2.89 -6.18 -14.21
CA MET A 168 4.19 -5.86 -13.63
C MET A 168 4.09 -5.62 -12.11
N THR A 169 3.11 -4.82 -11.71
CA THR A 169 2.99 -4.29 -10.34
C THR A 169 1.80 -4.86 -9.58
N GLY A 170 0.89 -5.56 -10.25
CA GLY A 170 -0.37 -6.05 -9.67
C GLY A 170 -1.50 -5.01 -9.66
N TYR A 171 -1.23 -3.75 -10.00
CA TYR A 171 -2.21 -2.65 -10.08
C TYR A 171 -1.92 -1.70 -11.25
N ARG A 172 -2.85 -0.79 -11.52
CA ARG A 172 -2.73 0.20 -12.60
C ARG A 172 -1.91 1.41 -12.12
N ALA A 173 -1.04 1.93 -12.98
CA ALA A 173 -0.32 3.17 -12.70
C ALA A 173 -1.18 4.38 -13.11
N GLY A 174 -1.48 5.26 -12.17
CA GLY A 174 -2.22 6.49 -12.40
C GLY A 174 -1.35 7.57 -13.06
N ASN A 175 -2.02 8.59 -13.63
CA ASN A 175 -1.35 9.79 -14.10
C ASN A 175 -1.36 10.85 -12.98
N PRO A 176 -0.22 11.13 -12.31
CA PRO A 176 -0.17 12.08 -11.20
C PRO A 176 -0.38 13.54 -11.60
N PHE A 177 -0.36 13.81 -12.90
CA PHE A 177 -0.49 15.15 -13.48
C PHE A 177 -1.83 15.33 -14.22
N ALA A 178 -2.90 14.69 -13.76
CA ALA A 178 -4.24 14.81 -14.36
C ALA A 178 -4.93 16.13 -13.93
N PRO A 179 -4.99 17.19 -14.79
CA PRO A 179 -5.50 18.51 -14.38
C PRO A 179 -6.97 18.47 -13.98
N ALA A 180 -7.75 17.62 -14.63
CA ALA A 180 -9.17 17.46 -14.32
C ALA A 180 -9.38 16.89 -12.92
N ALA A 181 -8.56 15.92 -12.51
CA ALA A 181 -8.63 15.35 -11.16
C ALA A 181 -8.18 16.36 -10.10
N VAL A 182 -7.12 17.12 -10.36
CA VAL A 182 -6.67 18.20 -9.45
C VAL A 182 -7.75 19.26 -9.29
N ALA A 183 -8.38 19.68 -10.39
CA ALA A 183 -9.46 20.68 -10.35
C ALA A 183 -10.72 20.15 -9.62
N GLU A 184 -11.09 18.89 -9.83
CA GLU A 184 -12.20 18.26 -9.12
C GLU A 184 -11.94 18.17 -7.62
N LEU A 185 -10.74 17.73 -7.23
CA LEU A 185 -10.33 17.64 -5.84
C LEU A 185 -10.20 19.03 -5.18
N ALA A 186 -9.62 20.01 -5.88
CA ALA A 186 -9.48 21.37 -5.37
C ALA A 186 -10.83 22.05 -5.08
N ALA A 187 -11.89 21.66 -5.79
CA ALA A 187 -13.25 22.19 -5.57
C ALA A 187 -13.94 21.62 -4.31
N MET A 188 -13.34 20.65 -3.61
CA MET A 188 -13.94 19.98 -2.44
C MET A 188 -13.54 20.61 -1.10
N ASP A 189 -12.69 21.65 -1.11
CA ASP A 189 -12.28 22.43 0.08
C ASP A 189 -11.71 21.58 1.21
N PHE A 190 -10.67 20.81 0.93
CA PHE A 190 -9.99 19.97 1.91
C PHE A 190 -9.14 20.79 2.89
N ASP A 191 -9.06 20.32 4.13
CA ASP A 191 -8.18 20.87 5.18
C ASP A 191 -6.80 20.20 5.18
N ILE A 192 -6.74 18.93 4.74
CA ILE A 192 -5.54 18.13 4.74
C ILE A 192 -5.58 17.07 3.64
N ILE A 193 -4.41 16.74 3.12
CA ILE A 193 -4.19 15.68 2.14
C ILE A 193 -3.39 14.57 2.81
N HIS A 194 -3.85 13.33 2.70
CA HIS A 194 -3.13 12.17 3.24
C HIS A 194 -2.91 11.12 2.16
N THR A 195 -1.66 10.86 1.82
CA THR A 195 -1.28 9.89 0.80
C THR A 195 -0.66 8.63 1.42
N HIS A 196 -0.98 7.47 0.85
CA HIS A 196 -0.57 6.16 1.35
C HIS A 196 0.38 5.42 0.40
N CYS A 197 0.65 5.97 -0.79
CA CYS A 197 1.60 5.41 -1.74
C CYS A 197 2.63 6.46 -2.18
N PRO A 198 3.94 6.12 -2.19
CA PRO A 198 5.00 7.13 -2.27
C PRO A 198 5.30 7.65 -3.67
N ILE A 199 4.67 7.09 -4.72
CA ILE A 199 5.01 7.46 -6.10
C ILE A 199 3.90 8.31 -6.71
N VAL A 200 2.90 7.68 -7.32
CA VAL A 200 1.88 8.41 -8.11
C VAL A 200 0.96 9.24 -7.22
N SER A 201 0.39 8.63 -6.19
CA SER A 201 -0.49 9.34 -5.25
C SER A 201 0.20 10.50 -4.56
N THR A 202 1.49 10.34 -4.19
CA THR A 202 2.23 11.43 -3.53
C THR A 202 2.56 12.56 -4.51
N LEU A 203 2.84 12.27 -5.79
CA LEU A 203 2.99 13.32 -6.81
C LEU A 203 1.68 14.07 -7.04
N LEU A 204 0.54 13.35 -7.10
CA LEU A 204 -0.79 13.99 -7.20
C LEU A 204 -1.10 14.83 -5.95
N ALA A 205 -0.77 14.33 -4.75
CA ALA A 205 -0.92 15.07 -3.49
C ALA A 205 -0.12 16.37 -3.48
N ARG A 206 1.11 16.34 -3.98
CA ARG A 206 1.97 17.53 -4.14
C ARG A 206 1.35 18.53 -5.12
N SER A 207 0.82 18.07 -6.25
CA SER A 207 0.13 18.93 -7.21
C SER A 207 -1.15 19.55 -6.62
N LEU A 208 -1.93 18.78 -5.85
CA LEU A 208 -3.12 19.30 -5.17
C LEU A 208 -2.73 20.32 -4.07
N ARG A 209 -1.66 20.05 -3.30
CA ARG A 209 -1.15 21.00 -2.29
C ARG A 209 -0.87 22.38 -2.88
N GLU A 210 -0.24 22.43 -4.05
CA GLU A 210 0.01 23.71 -4.74
C GLU A 210 -1.29 24.45 -5.13
N ALA A 211 -2.31 23.69 -5.48
CA ALA A 211 -3.60 24.27 -5.90
C ALA A 211 -4.43 24.82 -4.73
N ILE A 212 -4.34 24.18 -3.53
CA ILE A 212 -5.22 24.51 -2.40
C ILE A 212 -4.50 25.03 -1.15
N ASP A 213 -3.15 25.08 -1.15
CA ASP A 213 -2.29 25.53 -0.03
C ASP A 213 -2.60 24.79 1.31
N LYS A 214 -2.64 23.45 1.27
CA LYS A 214 -2.94 22.60 2.43
C LYS A 214 -1.81 21.59 2.69
N PRO A 215 -1.61 21.15 3.97
CA PRO A 215 -0.54 20.21 4.30
C PRO A 215 -0.77 18.81 3.75
N VAL A 216 0.33 18.10 3.51
CA VAL A 216 0.36 16.72 3.05
C VAL A 216 0.97 15.82 4.10
N VAL A 217 0.23 14.80 4.53
CA VAL A 217 0.69 13.69 5.36
C VAL A 217 0.94 12.47 4.49
N PHE A 218 1.97 11.70 4.81
CA PHE A 218 2.27 10.43 4.15
C PHE A 218 2.31 9.30 5.17
N THR A 219 1.65 8.16 4.88
CA THR A 219 1.82 6.94 5.69
C THR A 219 2.58 5.86 4.94
N TYR A 220 3.69 5.39 5.53
CA TYR A 220 4.52 4.30 5.04
C TYR A 220 3.99 2.95 5.52
N HIS A 221 3.41 2.16 4.61
CA HIS A 221 2.77 0.88 4.92
C HIS A 221 3.62 -0.33 4.60
N THR A 222 4.50 -0.25 3.59
CA THR A 222 5.15 -1.40 2.96
C THR A 222 6.65 -1.20 2.86
N LYS A 223 7.43 -2.26 2.97
CA LYS A 223 8.88 -2.26 2.69
C LYS A 223 9.10 -2.23 1.17
N PHE A 224 9.11 -1.04 0.60
CA PHE A 224 9.16 -0.83 -0.85
C PHE A 224 10.45 -1.30 -1.53
N ASP A 225 11.56 -1.40 -0.79
CA ASP A 225 12.81 -1.98 -1.28
C ASP A 225 12.62 -3.40 -1.84
N ILE A 226 11.80 -4.20 -1.16
CA ILE A 226 11.48 -5.57 -1.57
C ILE A 226 10.63 -5.57 -2.84
N ASP A 227 9.64 -4.69 -2.92
CA ASP A 227 8.74 -4.60 -4.09
C ASP A 227 9.47 -4.01 -5.30
N ILE A 228 10.32 -3.01 -5.10
CA ILE A 228 11.19 -2.45 -6.13
C ILE A 228 12.17 -3.52 -6.64
N ALA A 229 12.79 -4.30 -5.74
CA ALA A 229 13.71 -5.35 -6.13
C ALA A 229 13.06 -6.44 -6.99
N LYS A 230 11.76 -6.71 -6.81
CA LYS A 230 10.98 -7.66 -7.62
C LYS A 230 10.55 -7.05 -8.96
N ALA A 231 10.14 -5.77 -8.96
CA ALA A 231 9.56 -5.11 -10.12
C ALA A 231 10.63 -4.54 -11.08
N VAL A 232 11.77 -4.12 -10.57
CA VAL A 232 12.82 -3.40 -11.31
C VAL A 232 14.07 -4.25 -11.44
N ARG A 233 14.53 -4.50 -12.68
CA ARG A 233 15.78 -5.23 -12.94
C ARG A 233 16.98 -4.27 -12.96
N GLY A 234 18.04 -4.66 -12.27
CA GLY A 234 19.30 -3.92 -12.23
C GLY A 234 19.40 -2.96 -11.04
N LYS A 235 20.54 -3.08 -10.31
CA LYS A 235 20.77 -2.37 -9.05
C LYS A 235 20.70 -0.83 -9.20
N THR A 236 21.25 -0.31 -10.26
CA THR A 236 21.27 1.12 -10.57
C THR A 236 19.86 1.72 -10.68
N LEU A 237 18.93 0.97 -11.32
CA LEU A 237 17.54 1.38 -11.46
C LEU A 237 16.75 1.24 -10.15
N GLN A 238 17.03 0.19 -9.39
CA GLN A 238 16.47 0.01 -8.06
C GLN A 238 16.86 1.18 -7.14
N ASP A 239 18.15 1.56 -7.14
CA ASP A 239 18.65 2.67 -6.34
C ASP A 239 18.02 4.01 -6.77
N ALA A 240 17.77 4.21 -8.07
CA ALA A 240 17.06 5.37 -8.58
C ALA A 240 15.60 5.42 -8.12
N ALA A 241 14.90 4.30 -8.23
CA ALA A 241 13.51 4.18 -7.78
C ALA A 241 13.39 4.46 -6.27
N VAL A 242 14.31 3.93 -5.47
CA VAL A 242 14.38 4.20 -4.02
C VAL A 242 14.63 5.69 -3.74
N LYS A 243 15.57 6.33 -4.44
CA LYS A 243 15.83 7.78 -4.29
C LYS A 243 14.60 8.63 -4.62
N LEU A 244 13.91 8.31 -5.72
CA LEU A 244 12.67 8.99 -6.09
C LEU A 244 11.58 8.83 -5.02
N LEU A 245 11.41 7.61 -4.51
CA LEU A 245 10.48 7.29 -3.43
C LEU A 245 10.79 8.13 -2.19
N VAL A 246 12.04 8.12 -1.72
CA VAL A 246 12.47 8.86 -0.53
C VAL A 246 12.32 10.37 -0.74
N SER A 247 12.65 10.89 -1.92
CA SER A 247 12.46 12.31 -2.26
C SER A 247 10.99 12.72 -2.19
N ASN A 248 10.07 11.91 -2.72
CA ASN A 248 8.64 12.17 -2.64
C ASN A 248 8.12 12.15 -1.21
N ILE A 249 8.53 11.16 -0.41
CA ILE A 249 8.16 11.08 1.01
C ILE A 249 8.70 12.31 1.77
N SER A 250 9.95 12.70 1.51
CA SER A 250 10.59 13.86 2.15
C SER A 250 9.94 15.19 1.79
N ALA A 251 9.17 15.24 0.71
CA ALA A 251 8.40 16.42 0.31
C ALA A 251 7.07 16.56 1.05
N CYS A 252 6.63 15.56 1.80
CA CYS A 252 5.44 15.63 2.66
C CYS A 252 5.75 16.40 3.94
N ASP A 253 4.72 17.01 4.53
CA ASP A 253 4.86 17.88 5.69
C ASP A 253 4.98 17.08 6.99
N GLU A 254 4.38 15.90 7.04
CA GLU A 254 4.56 14.93 8.12
C GLU A 254 4.54 13.50 7.56
N VAL A 255 5.36 12.63 8.16
CA VAL A 255 5.49 11.22 7.75
C VAL A 255 5.08 10.33 8.91
N TRP A 256 4.14 9.42 8.64
CA TRP A 256 3.70 8.39 9.55
C TRP A 256 4.22 7.03 9.08
N VAL A 257 4.41 6.13 10.04
CA VAL A 257 4.80 4.74 9.77
C VAL A 257 3.90 3.81 10.57
N VAL A 258 3.56 2.66 10.01
CA VAL A 258 2.63 1.72 10.68
C VAL A 258 3.27 0.96 11.84
N SER A 259 4.61 0.99 11.93
CA SER A 259 5.39 0.36 13.01
C SER A 259 6.76 1.04 13.09
N ARG A 260 7.46 0.91 14.23
CA ARG A 260 8.83 1.41 14.37
C ARG A 260 9.77 0.76 13.38
N GLY A 261 9.66 -0.58 13.18
CA GLY A 261 10.49 -1.29 12.22
C GLY A 261 10.20 -0.88 10.77
N ALA A 262 8.98 -0.46 10.41
CA ALA A 262 8.70 0.17 9.13
C ALA A 262 9.43 1.53 9.00
N GLY A 263 9.48 2.31 10.08
CA GLY A 263 10.23 3.56 10.13
C GLY A 263 11.74 3.36 10.00
N GLU A 264 12.29 2.35 10.64
CA GLU A 264 13.71 1.98 10.53
C GLU A 264 14.05 1.50 9.10
N ASN A 265 13.16 0.73 8.47
CA ASN A 265 13.31 0.38 7.06
C ASN A 265 13.30 1.65 6.19
N LEU A 266 12.37 2.58 6.38
CA LEU A 266 12.33 3.83 5.64
C LEU A 266 13.64 4.65 5.82
N ARG A 267 14.19 4.70 7.04
CA ARG A 267 15.50 5.32 7.30
C ARG A 267 16.64 4.61 6.58
N SER A 268 16.63 3.29 6.54
CA SER A 268 17.65 2.51 5.81
C SER A 268 17.64 2.77 4.29
N LEU A 269 16.51 3.23 3.75
CA LEU A 269 16.37 3.65 2.36
C LEU A 269 16.90 5.09 2.10
N GLY A 270 17.29 5.82 3.16
CA GLY A 270 17.87 7.17 3.08
C GLY A 270 16.94 8.30 3.53
N TYR A 271 15.76 8.00 4.10
CA TYR A 271 14.91 9.02 4.69
C TYR A 271 15.55 9.59 5.95
N ALA A 272 15.82 10.89 5.97
CA ALA A 272 16.48 11.60 7.08
C ALA A 272 15.53 12.38 7.99
N GLY A 273 14.23 12.42 7.67
CA GLY A 273 13.24 13.15 8.45
C GLY A 273 12.75 12.38 9.68
N ASP A 274 11.96 13.06 10.50
CA ASP A 274 11.24 12.44 11.62
C ASP A 274 9.99 11.72 11.13
N TYR A 275 9.53 10.73 11.89
CA TYR A 275 8.30 10.02 11.64
C TYR A 275 7.51 9.77 12.93
N ILE A 276 6.20 9.61 12.79
CA ILE A 276 5.29 9.24 13.88
C ILE A 276 4.81 7.82 13.64
N VAL A 277 4.81 6.99 14.69
CA VAL A 277 4.24 5.64 14.61
C VAL A 277 2.73 5.72 14.74
N MET A 278 2.02 5.35 13.66
CA MET A 278 0.56 5.35 13.57
C MET A 278 0.09 3.95 13.11
N PRO A 279 -0.13 3.03 14.05
CA PRO A 279 -0.50 1.66 13.71
C PRO A 279 -1.89 1.56 13.08
N ASN A 280 -2.05 0.64 12.15
CA ASN A 280 -3.35 0.30 11.58
C ASN A 280 -4.23 -0.44 12.60
N GLY A 281 -5.53 -0.20 12.53
CA GLY A 281 -6.53 -0.99 13.22
C GLY A 281 -6.84 -2.32 12.50
N VAL A 282 -7.75 -3.10 13.08
CA VAL A 282 -8.27 -4.32 12.48
C VAL A 282 -9.79 -4.30 12.37
N ASP A 283 -10.33 -5.05 11.38
CA ASP A 283 -11.76 -5.12 11.11
C ASP A 283 -12.51 -6.06 12.06
N LEU A 284 -11.79 -6.90 12.81
CA LEU A 284 -12.39 -7.79 13.79
C LEU A 284 -12.68 -7.03 15.08
N PRO A 285 -13.95 -6.85 15.47
CA PRO A 285 -14.28 -6.29 16.76
C PRO A 285 -13.84 -7.24 17.88
N ARG A 286 -13.47 -6.68 19.04
CA ARG A 286 -13.06 -7.45 20.22
C ARG A 286 -14.16 -8.43 20.63
N GLY A 287 -13.78 -9.67 20.88
CA GLY A 287 -14.65 -10.74 21.33
C GLY A 287 -14.47 -12.05 20.57
N LYS A 288 -14.85 -13.13 21.23
CA LYS A 288 -14.79 -14.50 20.69
C LYS A 288 -16.00 -14.78 19.78
N ALA A 289 -15.85 -15.74 18.85
CA ALA A 289 -16.96 -16.28 18.09
C ALA A 289 -17.92 -17.07 19.01
N SER A 290 -19.16 -17.28 18.56
CA SER A 290 -20.12 -18.07 19.34
C SER A 290 -19.66 -19.53 19.49
N PRO A 291 -19.98 -20.19 20.60
CA PRO A 291 -19.65 -21.60 20.79
C PRO A 291 -20.16 -22.50 19.64
N GLU A 292 -21.36 -22.21 19.12
CA GLU A 292 -21.97 -22.96 18.04
C GLU A 292 -21.15 -22.87 16.74
N THR A 293 -20.62 -21.68 16.42
CA THR A 293 -19.77 -21.47 15.25
C THR A 293 -18.43 -22.19 15.40
N VAL A 294 -17.83 -22.11 16.59
CA VAL A 294 -16.58 -22.80 16.92
C VAL A 294 -16.71 -24.30 16.86
N ASP A 295 -17.84 -24.85 17.39
CA ASP A 295 -18.14 -26.28 17.36
C ASP A 295 -18.40 -26.78 15.92
N ALA A 296 -19.12 -26.02 15.12
CA ALA A 296 -19.34 -26.33 13.71
C ALA A 296 -18.02 -26.38 12.94
N LEU A 297 -17.13 -25.39 13.17
CA LEU A 297 -15.80 -25.36 12.58
C LEU A 297 -14.95 -26.55 13.02
N SER A 298 -14.98 -26.86 14.33
CA SER A 298 -14.21 -27.97 14.90
C SER A 298 -14.64 -29.31 14.35
N ARG A 299 -15.96 -29.54 14.18
CA ARG A 299 -16.47 -30.74 13.53
C ARG A 299 -16.09 -30.84 12.05
N LYS A 300 -16.24 -29.74 11.31
CA LYS A 300 -15.89 -29.67 9.87
C LYS A 300 -14.45 -30.09 9.60
N TRP A 301 -13.51 -29.68 10.47
CA TRP A 301 -12.09 -29.91 10.29
C TRP A 301 -11.50 -30.99 11.19
N ALA A 302 -12.35 -31.72 11.91
CA ALA A 302 -11.95 -32.75 12.88
C ALA A 302 -10.86 -32.24 13.84
N LEU A 303 -11.07 -31.05 14.43
CA LEU A 303 -10.12 -30.47 15.37
C LEU A 303 -10.21 -31.16 16.71
N PRO A 304 -9.09 -31.56 17.30
CA PRO A 304 -9.08 -32.28 18.58
C PRO A 304 -9.47 -31.35 19.74
N ALA A 305 -10.12 -31.91 20.75
CA ALA A 305 -10.44 -31.20 21.99
C ALA A 305 -9.39 -31.38 23.09
N ASP A 306 -8.62 -32.44 23.03
CA ASP A 306 -7.73 -32.95 24.06
C ASP A 306 -6.27 -32.48 23.91
N LYS A 307 -5.93 -31.88 22.79
CA LYS A 307 -4.58 -31.37 22.50
C LYS A 307 -4.60 -29.96 21.93
N PRO A 308 -3.49 -29.21 22.01
CA PRO A 308 -3.42 -27.85 21.50
C PRO A 308 -3.68 -27.78 20.00
N VAL A 309 -4.39 -26.72 19.59
CA VAL A 309 -4.58 -26.35 18.19
C VAL A 309 -3.78 -25.08 17.92
N TYR A 310 -2.75 -25.17 17.12
CA TYR A 310 -1.95 -24.05 16.65
C TYR A 310 -2.47 -23.55 15.32
N LEU A 311 -2.40 -22.25 15.09
CA LEU A 311 -2.96 -21.59 13.93
C LEU A 311 -1.92 -20.76 13.21
N PHE A 312 -1.92 -20.81 11.89
CA PHE A 312 -1.33 -19.81 11.01
C PHE A 312 -2.43 -19.28 10.09
N ILE A 313 -2.57 -17.97 9.98
CA ILE A 313 -3.48 -17.32 9.01
C ILE A 313 -2.66 -16.38 8.11
N GLY A 314 -2.81 -16.52 6.78
CA GLY A 314 -2.16 -15.66 5.83
C GLY A 314 -1.83 -16.35 4.51
N ARG A 315 -1.15 -15.63 3.62
CA ARG A 315 -0.66 -16.20 2.37
C ARG A 315 0.37 -17.30 2.66
N ILE A 316 0.19 -18.47 2.07
CA ILE A 316 1.13 -19.60 2.21
C ILE A 316 2.35 -19.34 1.32
N MET A 317 3.33 -18.66 1.90
CA MET A 317 4.57 -18.25 1.25
C MET A 317 5.73 -18.47 2.21
N TRP A 318 6.86 -19.00 1.76
CA TRP A 318 8.01 -19.35 2.59
C TRP A 318 8.53 -18.18 3.46
N TYR A 319 8.49 -16.97 2.91
CA TYR A 319 8.95 -15.77 3.62
C TYR A 319 8.08 -15.37 4.83
N LYS A 320 6.94 -16.04 5.05
CA LYS A 320 6.08 -15.88 6.24
C LYS A 320 6.54 -16.74 7.44
N GLY A 321 7.74 -17.33 7.37
CA GLY A 321 8.29 -18.14 8.45
C GLY A 321 7.74 -19.57 8.54
N LEU A 322 7.10 -20.07 7.47
CA LEU A 322 6.48 -21.41 7.47
C LEU A 322 7.51 -22.53 7.71
N ARG A 323 8.76 -22.34 7.27
CA ARG A 323 9.83 -23.30 7.58
C ARG A 323 10.12 -23.37 9.07
N ILE A 324 10.17 -22.22 9.75
CA ILE A 324 10.37 -22.15 11.22
C ILE A 324 9.25 -22.88 11.94
N ILE A 325 7.98 -22.72 11.48
CA ILE A 325 6.83 -23.43 12.04
C ILE A 325 7.03 -24.95 11.90
N LEU A 326 7.28 -25.44 10.69
CA LEU A 326 7.35 -26.88 10.43
C LEU A 326 8.57 -27.52 11.09
N ASP A 327 9.75 -26.88 11.06
CA ASP A 327 10.96 -27.37 11.71
C ASP A 327 10.78 -27.43 13.24
N GLY A 328 10.16 -26.40 13.83
CA GLY A 328 9.86 -26.37 15.26
C GLY A 328 8.87 -27.45 15.67
N LEU A 329 7.76 -27.59 14.93
CA LEU A 329 6.75 -28.61 15.20
C LEU A 329 7.28 -30.04 15.04
N LYS A 330 8.21 -30.27 14.08
CA LYS A 330 8.93 -31.56 13.98
C LYS A 330 9.65 -31.91 15.29
N LYS A 331 10.36 -30.94 15.86
CA LYS A 331 11.08 -31.11 17.12
C LYS A 331 10.15 -31.32 18.32
N VAL A 332 9.02 -30.59 18.35
CA VAL A 332 7.98 -30.81 19.37
C VAL A 332 7.46 -32.24 19.32
N ARG A 333 7.13 -32.75 18.12
CA ARG A 333 6.67 -34.13 17.95
C ARG A 333 7.75 -35.14 18.37
N ASP A 334 8.99 -34.93 17.95
CA ASP A 334 10.09 -35.84 18.27
C ASP A 334 10.39 -35.91 19.78
N ALA A 335 10.08 -34.84 20.51
CA ALA A 335 10.11 -34.79 21.96
C ALA A 335 8.87 -35.39 22.65
N GLY A 336 7.93 -35.96 21.88
CA GLY A 336 6.68 -36.56 22.39
C GLY A 336 5.53 -35.59 22.60
N GLY A 337 5.66 -34.34 22.17
CA GLY A 337 4.55 -33.36 22.20
C GLY A 337 3.49 -33.68 21.14
N ASP A 338 2.23 -33.54 21.50
CA ASP A 338 1.08 -33.75 20.62
C ASP A 338 0.35 -32.41 20.35
N PHE A 339 -0.11 -32.20 19.12
CA PHE A 339 -0.75 -30.95 18.68
C PHE A 339 -1.56 -31.16 17.40
N CYS A 340 -2.35 -30.17 17.02
CA CYS A 340 -2.91 -30.01 15.68
C CYS A 340 -2.48 -28.64 15.14
N MET A 341 -1.85 -28.61 13.97
CA MET A 341 -1.49 -27.37 13.29
C MET A 341 -2.47 -27.07 12.14
N VAL A 342 -3.00 -25.86 12.11
CA VAL A 342 -3.93 -25.41 11.06
C VAL A 342 -3.32 -24.25 10.28
N PHE A 343 -3.28 -24.39 8.95
CA PHE A 343 -2.87 -23.34 8.02
C PHE A 343 -4.12 -22.85 7.27
N VAL A 344 -4.54 -21.61 7.57
CA VAL A 344 -5.66 -20.96 6.90
C VAL A 344 -5.12 -19.96 5.88
N GLY A 345 -5.40 -20.21 4.62
CA GLY A 345 -4.92 -19.40 3.51
C GLY A 345 -4.47 -20.22 2.32
N ASP A 346 -4.01 -19.52 1.29
CA ASP A 346 -3.46 -20.10 0.08
C ASP A 346 -2.27 -19.27 -0.41
N GLY A 347 -1.51 -19.78 -1.38
CA GLY A 347 -0.35 -19.10 -1.92
C GLY A 347 0.48 -19.98 -2.85
N GLN A 348 1.39 -19.34 -3.57
CA GLN A 348 2.21 -20.00 -4.57
C GLN A 348 3.04 -21.16 -3.98
N ASP A 349 3.48 -21.03 -2.73
CA ASP A 349 4.35 -22.03 -2.09
C ASP A 349 3.57 -23.15 -1.37
N ARG A 350 2.23 -23.10 -1.36
CA ARG A 350 1.42 -24.09 -0.65
C ARG A 350 1.77 -25.53 -0.98
N PRO A 351 1.89 -25.97 -2.26
CA PRO A 351 2.23 -27.36 -2.57
C PRO A 351 3.59 -27.77 -1.99
N ALA A 352 4.58 -26.87 -2.03
CA ALA A 352 5.91 -27.12 -1.49
C ALA A 352 5.91 -27.17 0.06
N VAL A 353 5.05 -26.40 0.72
CA VAL A 353 4.87 -26.40 2.18
C VAL A 353 4.20 -27.69 2.64
N GLU A 354 3.16 -28.14 1.92
CA GLU A 354 2.49 -29.44 2.18
C GLU A 354 3.46 -30.63 2.00
N GLU A 355 4.24 -30.60 0.91
CA GLU A 355 5.27 -31.63 0.67
C GLU A 355 6.33 -31.62 1.78
N TYR A 356 6.80 -30.48 2.21
CA TYR A 356 7.78 -30.37 3.28
C TYR A 356 7.22 -30.88 4.62
N ALA A 357 5.96 -30.57 4.94
CA ALA A 357 5.28 -31.14 6.11
C ALA A 357 5.23 -32.68 6.04
N ALA A 358 4.97 -33.25 4.86
CA ALA A 358 4.98 -34.70 4.65
C ALA A 358 6.37 -35.29 4.82
N GLN A 359 7.42 -34.67 4.28
CA GLN A 359 8.83 -35.11 4.46
C GLN A 359 9.24 -35.12 5.94
N LEU A 360 8.73 -34.16 6.71
CA LEU A 360 8.94 -34.12 8.17
C LEU A 360 8.02 -35.11 8.94
N GLY A 361 7.10 -35.81 8.24
CA GLY A 361 6.15 -36.73 8.83
C GLY A 361 5.03 -36.07 9.63
N LEU A 362 4.69 -34.81 9.33
CA LEU A 362 3.67 -34.01 10.02
C LEU A 362 2.28 -34.05 9.34
N THR A 363 2.09 -34.85 8.31
CA THR A 363 0.86 -34.87 7.50
C THR A 363 -0.40 -35.02 8.34
N ASP A 364 -0.40 -35.96 9.29
CA ASP A 364 -1.58 -36.24 10.14
C ASP A 364 -1.85 -35.16 11.19
N LEU A 365 -0.84 -34.33 11.49
CA LEU A 365 -0.92 -33.24 12.47
C LEU A 365 -1.25 -31.90 11.85
N CYS A 366 -1.14 -31.75 10.51
CA CYS A 366 -1.37 -30.51 9.80
C CYS A 366 -2.70 -30.51 9.05
N ARG A 367 -3.37 -29.36 8.99
CA ARG A 367 -4.59 -29.12 8.22
C ARG A 367 -4.37 -27.87 7.36
N PHE A 368 -4.54 -28.00 6.03
CA PHE A 368 -4.46 -26.87 5.08
C PHE A 368 -5.87 -26.59 4.56
N THR A 369 -6.48 -25.50 5.02
CA THR A 369 -7.91 -25.26 4.79
C THR A 369 -8.22 -24.50 3.50
N GLY A 370 -7.22 -23.85 2.90
CA GLY A 370 -7.40 -22.93 1.79
C GLY A 370 -7.80 -21.53 2.25
N THR A 371 -8.11 -20.67 1.27
CA THR A 371 -8.48 -19.27 1.53
C THR A 371 -9.84 -19.20 2.22
N GLU A 372 -9.89 -18.46 3.33
CA GLU A 372 -11.12 -18.09 4.01
C GLU A 372 -11.36 -16.58 3.83
N ARG A 373 -12.58 -16.18 3.53
CA ARG A 373 -13.01 -14.78 3.35
C ARG A 373 -14.12 -14.36 4.29
N ASP A 374 -14.87 -15.33 4.81
CA ASP A 374 -15.94 -15.05 5.76
C ASP A 374 -15.35 -14.62 7.11
N ARG A 375 -15.68 -13.41 7.54
CA ARG A 375 -15.10 -12.80 8.76
C ARG A 375 -15.54 -13.53 10.03
N ASP A 376 -16.72 -14.12 10.05
CA ASP A 376 -17.20 -14.89 11.21
C ASP A 376 -16.47 -16.23 11.31
N THR A 377 -16.20 -16.88 10.17
CA THR A 377 -15.36 -18.09 10.12
C THR A 377 -13.90 -17.77 10.51
N ILE A 378 -13.33 -16.65 10.07
CA ILE A 378 -12.00 -16.20 10.48
C ILE A 378 -11.96 -15.98 11.99
N ARG A 379 -12.96 -15.32 12.56
CA ARG A 379 -13.11 -15.15 14.01
C ARG A 379 -13.19 -16.50 14.74
N ALA A 380 -13.94 -17.47 14.18
CA ALA A 380 -14.03 -18.79 14.76
C ALA A 380 -12.70 -19.53 14.77
N TRP A 381 -11.87 -19.37 13.73
CA TRP A 381 -10.50 -19.89 13.71
C TRP A 381 -9.64 -19.31 14.84
N TYR A 382 -9.62 -17.99 15.00
CA TYR A 382 -8.89 -17.35 16.10
C TYR A 382 -9.44 -17.76 17.48
N THR A 383 -10.76 -17.95 17.60
CA THR A 383 -11.39 -18.35 18.87
C THR A 383 -11.10 -19.81 19.23
N ARG A 384 -11.00 -20.70 18.21
CA ARG A 384 -10.76 -22.14 18.42
C ARG A 384 -9.31 -22.46 18.75
N ALA A 385 -8.38 -21.69 18.20
CA ALA A 385 -6.97 -21.94 18.37
C ALA A 385 -6.49 -21.63 19.80
N ASP A 386 -5.42 -22.29 20.21
CA ASP A 386 -4.75 -22.06 21.48
C ASP A 386 -3.58 -21.08 21.36
N LEU A 387 -2.89 -21.03 20.21
CA LEU A 387 -1.86 -20.04 19.86
C LEU A 387 -1.85 -19.76 18.35
N LEU A 388 -1.58 -18.51 17.99
CA LEU A 388 -1.16 -18.11 16.65
C LEU A 388 0.35 -18.28 16.50
N LEU A 389 0.81 -19.07 15.53
CA LEU A 389 2.23 -19.17 15.18
C LEU A 389 2.50 -18.25 13.97
N PHE A 390 3.16 -17.13 14.20
CA PHE A 390 3.40 -16.13 13.15
C PHE A 390 4.85 -15.64 13.15
N PRO A 391 5.85 -16.53 12.88
CA PRO A 391 7.26 -16.18 12.88
C PRO A 391 7.68 -15.47 11.58
N SER A 392 7.00 -14.40 11.20
CA SER A 392 7.27 -13.60 10.02
C SER A 392 8.11 -12.37 10.37
N THR A 393 9.22 -12.18 9.64
CA THR A 393 10.05 -10.95 9.70
C THR A 393 9.73 -10.00 8.55
N PHE A 394 8.88 -10.42 7.63
CA PHE A 394 8.50 -9.66 6.43
C PHE A 394 7.43 -8.59 6.70
N ASP A 395 6.45 -8.91 7.54
CA ASP A 395 5.28 -8.07 7.78
C ASP A 395 5.66 -6.75 8.46
N THR A 396 5.03 -5.65 8.03
CA THR A 396 5.30 -4.30 8.55
C THR A 396 4.46 -3.93 9.77
N ASN A 397 3.26 -4.54 9.94
CA ASN A 397 2.34 -4.16 11.02
C ASN A 397 1.73 -5.37 11.75
N GLY A 398 1.85 -6.58 11.22
CA GLY A 398 1.33 -7.78 11.87
C GLY A 398 -0.18 -7.73 12.15
N LEU A 399 -1.02 -7.33 11.19
CA LEU A 399 -2.48 -7.22 11.37
C LEU A 399 -3.10 -8.49 11.95
N VAL A 400 -2.64 -9.67 11.50
CA VAL A 400 -3.11 -10.97 12.00
C VAL A 400 -2.85 -11.17 13.51
N VAL A 401 -1.80 -10.53 14.06
CA VAL A 401 -1.50 -10.55 15.51
C VAL A 401 -2.55 -9.75 16.28
N ARG A 402 -2.95 -8.59 15.76
CA ARG A 402 -4.01 -7.76 16.34
C ARG A 402 -5.39 -8.38 16.18
N GLU A 403 -5.64 -9.09 15.05
CA GLU A 403 -6.86 -9.88 14.85
C GLU A 403 -6.93 -11.05 15.84
N ALA A 404 -5.82 -11.74 16.08
CA ALA A 404 -5.72 -12.77 17.11
C ALA A 404 -6.00 -12.20 18.50
N ALA A 405 -5.39 -11.06 18.82
CA ALA A 405 -5.64 -10.34 20.06
C ALA A 405 -7.12 -9.93 20.22
N ALA A 406 -7.81 -9.51 19.14
CA ALA A 406 -9.25 -9.22 19.17
C ALA A 406 -10.07 -10.41 19.69
N CYS A 407 -9.63 -11.64 19.40
CA CYS A 407 -10.29 -12.89 19.81
C CYS A 407 -9.69 -13.51 21.09
N SER A 408 -8.84 -12.79 21.80
CA SER A 408 -8.09 -13.28 22.99
C SER A 408 -7.22 -14.49 22.68
N LEU A 409 -6.54 -14.48 21.50
CA LEU A 409 -5.59 -15.50 21.10
C LEU A 409 -4.17 -14.94 21.23
N GLY A 410 -3.31 -15.64 22.00
CA GLY A 410 -1.89 -15.34 22.11
C GLY A 410 -1.12 -15.68 20.84
N SER A 411 -0.01 -14.99 20.60
CA SER A 411 0.81 -15.17 19.39
C SER A 411 2.25 -15.53 19.73
N VAL A 412 2.87 -16.41 18.93
CA VAL A 412 4.30 -16.68 18.94
C VAL A 412 4.95 -15.95 17.77
N LEU A 413 5.95 -15.10 18.06
CA LEU A 413 6.52 -14.13 17.14
C LEU A 413 8.04 -14.13 17.20
N ILE A 414 8.70 -13.70 16.13
CA ILE A 414 10.15 -13.48 16.15
C ILE A 414 10.46 -12.21 16.93
N GLU A 415 11.36 -12.31 17.91
CA GLU A 415 11.88 -11.19 18.67
C GLU A 415 12.49 -10.13 17.73
N GLY A 416 12.14 -8.85 17.94
CA GLY A 416 12.59 -7.73 17.13
C GLY A 416 11.92 -7.59 15.76
N SER A 417 10.98 -8.48 15.38
CA SER A 417 10.19 -8.30 14.15
C SER A 417 9.17 -7.17 14.28
N CYS A 418 8.77 -6.55 13.16
CA CYS A 418 7.71 -5.54 13.16
C CYS A 418 6.38 -6.09 13.68
N ALA A 419 6.10 -7.37 13.44
CA ALA A 419 4.89 -8.04 13.92
C ALA A 419 4.87 -8.20 15.46
N ALA A 420 6.06 -8.20 16.10
CA ALA A 420 6.22 -8.31 17.54
C ALA A 420 6.23 -6.96 18.29
N GLU A 421 6.05 -5.85 17.58
CA GLU A 421 6.01 -4.53 18.24
C GLU A 421 4.86 -4.40 19.23
N GLY A 422 5.19 -3.98 20.45
CA GLY A 422 4.25 -3.89 21.57
C GLY A 422 4.02 -5.21 22.30
N ILE A 423 4.59 -6.31 21.83
CA ILE A 423 4.53 -7.61 22.50
C ILE A 423 5.58 -7.67 23.62
N THR A 424 5.15 -8.09 24.79
CA THR A 424 6.01 -8.41 25.93
C THR A 424 6.03 -9.92 26.11
N ASP A 425 7.23 -10.52 26.10
CA ASP A 425 7.39 -11.98 26.24
C ASP A 425 6.78 -12.48 27.56
N GLY A 426 5.99 -13.55 27.45
CA GLY A 426 5.28 -14.19 28.57
C GLY A 426 4.08 -13.42 29.13
N ASP A 427 3.79 -12.21 28.62
CA ASP A 427 2.65 -11.37 29.05
C ASP A 427 1.60 -11.19 27.94
N THR A 428 1.98 -10.63 26.80
CA THR A 428 1.08 -10.37 25.67
C THR A 428 1.34 -11.25 24.44
N GLY A 429 2.38 -12.11 24.51
CA GLY A 429 2.79 -13.04 23.46
C GLY A 429 4.00 -13.83 23.91
N ILE A 430 4.50 -14.65 23.01
CA ILE A 430 5.73 -15.43 23.19
C ILE A 430 6.73 -14.98 22.12
N LEU A 431 7.92 -14.53 22.54
CA LEU A 431 8.99 -14.10 21.64
C LEU A 431 10.02 -15.23 21.48
N ILE A 432 10.41 -15.49 20.24
CA ILE A 432 11.36 -16.54 19.90
C ILE A 432 12.46 -15.99 18.99
N PRO A 433 13.68 -16.60 18.99
CA PRO A 433 14.67 -16.36 17.95
C PRO A 433 14.18 -16.88 16.58
N GLU A 434 14.74 -16.34 15.48
CA GLU A 434 14.34 -16.66 14.10
C GLU A 434 14.80 -18.06 13.67
N ASN A 435 14.34 -19.10 14.36
CA ASN A 435 14.62 -20.50 14.01
C ASN A 435 13.63 -21.48 14.65
N GLY A 436 13.59 -22.71 14.11
CA GLY A 436 12.71 -23.77 14.61
C GLY A 436 13.06 -24.28 16.02
N ASP A 437 14.32 -24.13 16.46
CA ASP A 437 14.73 -24.51 17.83
C ASP A 437 14.06 -23.62 18.86
N GLY A 438 14.04 -22.30 18.60
CA GLY A 438 13.36 -21.33 19.45
C GLY A 438 11.86 -21.61 19.54
N LEU A 439 11.20 -21.91 18.42
CA LEU A 439 9.78 -22.27 18.43
C LEU A 439 9.55 -23.56 19.23
N ALA A 440 10.34 -24.61 18.99
CA ALA A 440 10.20 -25.86 19.72
C ALA A 440 10.44 -25.67 21.22
N ALA A 441 11.49 -24.95 21.60
CA ALA A 441 11.80 -24.66 22.99
C ALA A 441 10.65 -23.91 23.69
N ALA A 442 10.04 -22.91 23.03
CA ALA A 442 8.91 -22.18 23.56
C ALA A 442 7.69 -23.08 23.77
N LEU A 443 7.31 -23.89 22.77
CA LEU A 443 6.14 -24.76 22.87
C LEU A 443 6.34 -25.91 23.87
N LEU A 444 7.54 -26.45 24.01
CA LEU A 444 7.87 -27.50 24.99
C LEU A 444 7.97 -26.97 26.41
N ARG A 445 8.51 -25.74 26.60
CA ARG A 445 8.65 -25.10 27.91
C ARG A 445 7.29 -24.90 28.56
N GLU A 446 6.34 -24.44 27.79
CA GLU A 446 4.99 -24.16 28.28
C GLU A 446 4.11 -25.45 28.33
N GLY A 447 4.61 -26.59 27.83
CA GLY A 447 4.04 -27.91 28.04
C GLY A 447 2.59 -28.09 27.61
N ALA A 448 2.15 -27.37 26.58
CA ALA A 448 0.75 -27.33 26.15
C ALA A 448 -0.23 -26.77 27.24
N ASP A 449 0.26 -25.94 28.15
CA ASP A 449 -0.57 -25.27 29.18
C ASP A 449 -1.54 -24.29 28.53
N ARG A 450 -2.74 -24.77 28.25
CA ARG A 450 -3.81 -23.98 27.62
C ARG A 450 -4.28 -22.83 28.52
N ALA A 451 -4.15 -22.95 29.83
CA ALA A 451 -4.49 -21.86 30.74
C ALA A 451 -3.47 -20.72 30.63
N TYR A 452 -2.18 -21.04 30.48
CA TYR A 452 -1.15 -20.06 30.19
C TYR A 452 -1.38 -19.36 28.85
N PHE A 453 -1.68 -20.12 27.80
CA PHE A 453 -1.97 -19.55 26.47
C PHE A 453 -3.21 -18.62 26.49
N ALA A 454 -4.27 -19.05 27.18
CA ALA A 454 -5.49 -18.24 27.34
C ALA A 454 -5.19 -16.91 28.07
N ARG A 455 -4.39 -16.94 29.16
CA ARG A 455 -3.99 -15.75 29.90
C ARG A 455 -3.22 -14.76 29.01
N ILE A 456 -2.24 -15.25 28.23
CA ILE A 456 -1.52 -14.40 27.27
C ILE A 456 -2.48 -13.77 26.24
N GLY A 457 -3.41 -14.56 25.73
CA GLY A 457 -4.41 -14.08 24.77
C GLY A 457 -5.34 -13.02 25.34
N GLU A 458 -5.78 -13.18 26.59
CA GLU A 458 -6.59 -12.20 27.30
C GLU A 458 -5.83 -10.89 27.50
N THR A 459 -4.56 -10.97 27.96
CA THR A 459 -3.70 -9.80 28.12
C THR A 459 -3.42 -9.12 26.77
N ALA A 460 -3.20 -9.90 25.71
CA ALA A 460 -3.04 -9.36 24.36
C ALA A 460 -4.30 -8.62 23.88
N SER A 461 -5.49 -9.15 24.18
CA SER A 461 -6.76 -8.48 23.86
C SER A 461 -6.90 -7.12 24.54
N GLU A 462 -6.37 -6.98 25.75
CA GLU A 462 -6.41 -5.72 26.49
C GLU A 462 -5.38 -4.69 25.98
N LYS A 463 -4.15 -5.15 25.68
CA LYS A 463 -2.99 -4.26 25.45
C LYS A 463 -2.60 -4.10 23.97
N ILE A 464 -2.91 -5.09 23.11
CA ILE A 464 -2.42 -5.16 21.72
C ILE A 464 -3.53 -4.86 20.72
N TYR A 465 -4.77 -5.20 21.04
CA TYR A 465 -5.91 -4.93 20.16
C TYR A 465 -6.05 -3.44 19.87
N LEU A 466 -6.25 -3.11 18.61
CA LEU A 466 -6.54 -1.76 18.14
C LEU A 466 -7.65 -1.83 17.08
N SER A 467 -8.77 -1.18 17.32
CA SER A 467 -9.83 -1.04 16.32
C SER A 467 -9.47 0.00 15.27
N TRP A 468 -10.13 -0.06 14.10
CA TRP A 468 -10.00 1.02 13.12
C TRP A 468 -10.52 2.35 13.65
N GLU A 469 -11.58 2.34 14.46
CA GLU A 469 -12.14 3.52 15.10
C GLU A 469 -11.09 4.23 15.98
N ASP A 470 -10.36 3.46 16.80
CA ASP A 470 -9.30 4.01 17.66
C ASP A 470 -8.08 4.48 16.85
N SER A 471 -7.69 3.72 15.83
CA SER A 471 -6.61 4.10 14.93
C SER A 471 -6.92 5.42 14.21
N VAL A 472 -8.11 5.55 13.62
CA VAL A 472 -8.54 6.77 12.94
C VAL A 472 -8.76 7.92 13.91
N LYS A 473 -9.22 7.66 15.14
CA LYS A 473 -9.30 8.67 16.19
C LYS A 473 -7.94 9.28 16.52
N ASN A 474 -6.88 8.45 16.59
CA ASN A 474 -5.51 8.93 16.79
C ASN A 474 -5.05 9.75 15.58
N ALA A 475 -5.31 9.27 14.35
CA ALA A 475 -5.01 10.00 13.13
C ALA A 475 -5.71 11.36 13.06
N ARG A 476 -6.97 11.45 13.47
CA ARG A 476 -7.74 12.72 13.56
C ARG A 476 -7.09 13.73 14.49
N ALA A 477 -6.65 13.28 15.67
CA ALA A 477 -5.94 14.17 16.62
C ALA A 477 -4.65 14.70 15.97
N GLN A 478 -3.92 13.86 15.27
CA GLN A 478 -2.69 14.25 14.58
C GLN A 478 -2.95 15.15 13.37
N TYR A 479 -4.00 14.92 12.57
CA TYR A 479 -4.41 15.85 11.50
C TYR A 479 -4.63 17.27 12.03
N ARG A 480 -5.34 17.42 13.16
CA ARG A 480 -5.58 18.73 13.79
C ARG A 480 -4.26 19.42 14.17
N SER A 481 -3.32 18.66 14.73
CA SER A 481 -1.98 19.16 15.07
C SER A 481 -1.20 19.61 13.82
N VAL A 482 -1.26 18.82 12.74
CA VAL A 482 -0.60 19.20 11.48
C VAL A 482 -1.20 20.46 10.88
N ILE A 483 -2.54 20.57 10.86
CA ILE A 483 -3.24 21.75 10.34
C ILE A 483 -2.92 22.98 11.18
N GLU A 484 -2.88 22.87 12.51
CA GLU A 484 -2.51 23.97 13.40
C GLU A 484 -1.09 24.46 13.13
N ARG A 485 -0.10 23.55 13.06
CA ARG A 485 1.29 23.86 12.75
C ARG A 485 1.48 24.44 11.34
N TRP A 486 0.65 24.00 10.39
CA TRP A 486 0.62 24.58 9.06
C TRP A 486 0.11 26.02 9.09
N ASN A 487 -0.99 26.27 9.78
CA ASN A 487 -1.63 27.58 9.87
C ASN A 487 -0.78 28.61 10.65
N THR A 488 -0.04 28.14 11.67
CA THR A 488 0.89 28.99 12.45
C THR A 488 2.23 29.23 11.76
N GLY A 489 2.49 28.53 10.64
CA GLY A 489 3.76 28.65 9.90
C GLY A 489 4.93 27.89 10.54
N GLU A 490 4.67 27.03 11.51
CA GLU A 490 5.69 26.16 12.12
C GLU A 490 6.20 25.11 11.13
N LEU A 491 5.32 24.58 10.28
CA LEU A 491 5.70 23.69 9.19
C LEU A 491 6.22 24.51 8.01
N PRO A 492 7.44 24.21 7.49
CA PRO A 492 7.98 24.92 6.34
C PRO A 492 7.10 24.64 5.13
N ARG A 493 6.55 25.70 4.52
CA ARG A 493 5.82 25.58 3.25
C ARG A 493 6.82 25.22 2.16
N ARG A 494 6.91 23.94 1.86
CA ARG A 494 7.79 23.40 0.81
C ARG A 494 7.16 23.71 -0.55
N ARG A 495 7.55 24.85 -1.15
CA ARG A 495 7.05 25.25 -2.47
C ARG A 495 7.66 24.38 -3.56
N VAL A 496 6.82 23.87 -4.44
CA VAL A 496 7.22 23.47 -5.79
C VAL A 496 7.40 24.76 -6.62
N LEU A 497 8.29 24.73 -7.60
CA LEU A 497 8.67 25.90 -8.41
C LEU A 497 7.45 26.67 -8.96
N PRO A 498 7.48 28.02 -8.98
CA PRO A 498 6.41 28.84 -9.54
C PRO A 498 6.12 28.45 -10.99
N GLY A 499 4.85 28.24 -11.35
CA GLY A 499 4.40 27.90 -12.70
C GLY A 499 4.20 26.40 -12.97
N ALA A 500 4.41 25.53 -11.98
CA ALA A 500 4.19 24.09 -12.12
C ALA A 500 2.77 23.65 -12.49
N PRO A 501 1.66 24.24 -12.01
CA PRO A 501 0.31 23.72 -12.25
C PRO A 501 -0.15 23.74 -13.71
N GLU A 502 0.18 24.78 -14.48
CA GLU A 502 -0.33 24.90 -15.86
C GLU A 502 0.36 23.96 -16.84
N TRP A 503 1.66 23.81 -16.73
CA TRP A 503 2.42 22.95 -17.66
C TRP A 503 2.44 21.46 -17.26
N THR A 504 2.23 21.09 -16.01
CA THR A 504 2.10 19.68 -15.59
C THR A 504 0.94 18.99 -16.30
N GLY A 505 -0.16 19.73 -16.55
CA GLY A 505 -1.28 19.28 -17.37
C GLY A 505 -0.87 19.04 -18.82
N ASP A 506 -0.15 19.96 -19.42
CA ASP A 506 0.30 19.89 -20.81
C ASP A 506 1.30 18.74 -21.04
N VAL A 507 2.21 18.49 -20.11
CA VAL A 507 3.15 17.35 -20.18
C VAL A 507 2.42 16.01 -20.03
N ALA A 508 1.47 15.90 -19.11
CA ALA A 508 0.66 14.70 -18.96
C ALA A 508 -0.22 14.43 -20.19
N GLU A 509 -0.78 15.48 -20.77
CA GLU A 509 -1.53 15.38 -22.04
C GLU A 509 -0.61 15.03 -23.21
N LEU A 510 0.61 15.56 -23.25
CA LEU A 510 1.61 15.22 -24.25
C LEU A 510 2.04 13.76 -24.15
N ILE A 511 2.28 13.25 -22.96
CA ILE A 511 2.60 11.83 -22.69
C ILE A 511 1.43 10.95 -23.10
N ASN A 512 0.19 11.32 -22.75
CA ASN A 512 -1.00 10.58 -23.15
C ASN A 512 -1.23 10.61 -24.68
N ARG A 513 -0.97 11.74 -25.35
CA ARG A 513 -1.06 11.85 -26.83
C ARG A 513 0.04 11.07 -27.53
N ALA A 514 1.26 11.08 -27.02
CA ALA A 514 2.37 10.27 -27.54
C ALA A 514 2.04 8.77 -27.42
N ARG A 515 1.48 8.36 -26.31
CA ARG A 515 1.01 6.99 -26.06
C ARG A 515 -0.14 6.59 -27.01
N THR A 516 -1.16 7.42 -27.16
CA THR A 516 -2.29 7.14 -28.07
C THR A 516 -1.81 7.06 -29.52
N GLY A 517 -0.81 7.86 -29.90
CA GLY A 517 -0.13 7.77 -31.19
C GLY A 517 0.64 6.47 -31.37
N TRP A 518 1.29 5.99 -30.30
CA TRP A 518 2.05 4.75 -30.29
C TRP A 518 1.15 3.51 -30.31
N ASP A 519 0.06 3.48 -29.54
CA ASP A 519 -0.93 2.40 -29.54
C ASP A 519 -1.58 2.25 -30.92
N LYS A 520 -1.87 3.37 -31.62
CA LYS A 520 -2.35 3.38 -33.01
C LYS A 520 -1.30 2.91 -34.00
N ALA A 521 -0.03 3.26 -33.80
CA ALA A 521 1.06 2.79 -34.64
C ALA A 521 1.30 1.29 -34.46
N ARG A 522 1.19 0.80 -33.22
CA ARG A 522 1.26 -0.63 -32.90
C ARG A 522 0.11 -1.43 -33.49
N GLU A 523 -1.13 -0.95 -33.34
CA GLU A 523 -2.29 -1.56 -34.00
C GLU A 523 -2.21 -1.56 -35.53
N ALA A 524 -1.55 -0.56 -36.11
CA ALA A 524 -1.28 -0.53 -37.54
C ALA A 524 -0.20 -1.54 -37.92
N LEU A 525 0.87 -1.69 -37.14
CA LEU A 525 1.92 -2.71 -37.38
C LEU A 525 1.35 -4.14 -37.23
N ASP A 526 0.55 -4.40 -36.19
CA ASP A 526 -0.09 -5.70 -35.94
C ASP A 526 -1.09 -6.10 -37.05
N ARG A 527 -1.55 -5.13 -37.85
CA ARG A 527 -2.39 -5.38 -39.04
C ARG A 527 -1.58 -5.66 -40.31
N TYR A 528 -0.28 -5.36 -40.33
CA TYR A 528 0.62 -5.55 -41.47
C TYR A 528 1.62 -6.69 -41.26
N LEU A 529 1.66 -7.29 -40.07
CA LEU A 529 2.38 -8.53 -39.74
C LEU A 529 1.39 -9.69 -39.57
#